data_4b2f2a8088ffa6a786dbb240e5d178fb
#
_entry.id   4b2f2a8088ffa6a786dbb240e5d178fb
#
_cell.length_a   1.000
_cell.length_b   1.000
_cell.length_c   1.000
_cell.angle_alpha   90.00
_cell.angle_beta   90.00
_cell.angle_gamma   90.00
#
_symmetry.space_group_name_H-M   'P 1'
#
loop_
_entity.id
_entity.type
_entity.pdbx_description
1 polymer ?
#
loop_
_entity_poly.entity_id
_entity_poly.type
_entity_poly.pdbx_seq_one_letter_code
_entity_poly.pdbx_strand_id
1 'polypeptide(L)'
;MKKGRRLFPWVCIFCCFIFIILYITTVKSSPIERILTKRGYILDREGNPLVISRDHYRAYLLIKGKAMIGDDLSPVVRKYLAQGVNLPEKGVFLLSDSLTQEEAELLKREDNVFVEWSFERKVIYPGLEALVGRVSNQDGVAGLEKAFDDSLKQGKSLQVSLSLDTIKRISNLGKKVKDLEEILVAKRNGELLAFYSLFTTPFFEKPFLLPPYLLPSYEFSTLEWEFGKQEVKKDGEYLRITPLHLVQAELRRINGENTRLTILPRIGAEEATIKSSDSSSQEAKEEILVLPSQEKSIHLLSGKERVILVVRNGVEPRNLLPLFKDSGVLR
;
A
#
# COMPACT_ATOMS: atom_id res chain seq x y z
N MET A 1 47.25 -6.99 63.85
CA MET A 1 46.97 -7.19 62.42
C MET A 1 45.47 -7.20 62.15
N LYS A 2 44.77 -6.07 61.99
CA LYS A 2 43.31 -6.01 61.70
C LYS A 2 42.92 -4.73 60.87
N LYS A 3 43.77 -4.22 59.98
CA LYS A 3 43.47 -3.02 59.20
C LYS A 3 43.06 -3.29 57.71
N GLY A 4 43.15 -4.52 57.20
CA GLY A 4 42.91 -4.81 55.82
C GLY A 4 41.44 -5.06 55.41
N ARG A 5 40.50 -5.25 56.36
CA ARG A 5 39.12 -5.70 56.07
C ARG A 5 38.13 -4.61 55.65
N ARG A 6 38.49 -3.33 55.76
CA ARG A 6 37.59 -2.19 55.43
C ARG A 6 37.75 -1.62 54.01
N LEU A 7 38.80 -1.98 53.30
CA LEU A 7 39.08 -1.50 51.96
C LEU A 7 38.33 -2.28 50.86
N PHE A 8 38.04 -3.55 51.13
CA PHE A 8 37.40 -4.43 50.13
C PHE A 8 36.03 -3.95 49.62
N PRO A 9 35.06 -3.48 50.43
CA PRO A 9 33.80 -3.01 49.94
C PRO A 9 33.91 -1.72 49.07
N TRP A 10 34.86 -0.83 49.34
CA TRP A 10 35.07 0.38 48.57
C TRP A 10 35.67 0.09 47.21
N VAL A 11 36.53 -0.90 47.08
CA VAL A 11 37.07 -1.35 45.79
C VAL A 11 35.96 -1.95 44.91
N CYS A 12 35.09 -2.76 45.48
CA CYS A 12 33.96 -3.29 44.74
C CYS A 12 33.00 -2.21 44.23
N ILE A 13 32.67 -1.21 45.06
CA ILE A 13 31.82 -0.09 44.67
C ILE A 13 32.48 0.72 43.53
N PHE A 14 33.76 0.96 43.61
CA PHE A 14 34.52 1.66 42.60
C PHE A 14 34.58 0.90 41.25
N CYS A 15 34.79 -0.41 41.30
CA CYS A 15 34.73 -1.27 40.12
C CYS A 15 33.32 -1.26 39.47
N CYS A 16 32.25 -1.36 40.27
CA CYS A 16 30.88 -1.27 39.75
C CYS A 16 30.62 0.08 39.09
N PHE A 17 31.14 1.18 39.67
CA PHE A 17 30.99 2.54 39.11
C PHE A 17 31.71 2.67 37.76
N ILE A 18 32.93 2.12 37.66
CA ILE A 18 33.69 2.06 36.39
C ILE A 18 32.94 1.23 35.36
N PHE A 19 32.39 0.07 35.73
CA PHE A 19 31.60 -0.77 34.84
C PHE A 19 30.33 -0.05 34.33
N ILE A 20 29.63 0.67 35.19
CA ILE A 20 28.47 1.48 34.82
C ILE A 20 28.85 2.60 33.87
N ILE A 21 29.95 3.32 34.12
CA ILE A 21 30.45 4.36 33.22
C ILE A 21 30.86 3.79 31.87
N LEU A 22 31.56 2.68 31.82
CA LEU A 22 31.94 1.98 30.60
C LEU A 22 30.69 1.47 29.84
N TYR A 23 29.74 0.95 30.54
CA TYR A 23 28.47 0.52 29.95
C TYR A 23 27.71 1.70 29.34
N ILE A 24 27.60 2.84 30.06
CA ILE A 24 26.93 4.06 29.56
C ILE A 24 27.69 4.64 28.37
N THR A 25 29.00 4.63 28.36
CA THR A 25 29.80 5.15 27.25
C THR A 25 29.74 4.24 26.03
N THR A 26 29.74 2.91 26.21
CA THR A 26 29.60 1.96 25.10
C THR A 26 28.20 1.95 24.51
N VAL A 27 27.15 2.10 25.33
CA VAL A 27 25.77 2.20 24.86
C VAL A 27 25.49 3.54 24.19
N LYS A 28 26.17 4.65 24.60
CA LYS A 28 26.00 5.95 23.95
C LYS A 28 26.83 6.13 22.68
N SER A 29 27.77 5.28 22.38
CA SER A 29 28.71 5.49 21.28
C SER A 29 28.49 4.65 20.03
N SER A 30 27.38 3.97 19.90
CA SER A 30 26.89 3.58 18.58
C SER A 30 25.81 4.56 18.15
N PRO A 31 26.11 5.58 17.36
CA PRO A 31 25.08 6.05 16.45
C PRO A 31 24.73 4.80 15.67
N ILE A 32 23.53 4.25 15.90
CA ILE A 32 22.90 3.37 14.93
C ILE A 32 22.78 4.30 13.72
N GLU A 33 23.83 4.36 12.88
CA GLU A 33 23.64 4.67 11.48
C GLU A 33 22.61 3.66 11.05
N ARG A 34 21.34 4.06 11.08
CA ARG A 34 20.31 3.37 10.32
C ARG A 34 20.82 3.51 8.91
N ILE A 35 21.52 2.48 8.44
CA ILE A 35 21.78 2.31 7.02
C ILE A 35 20.39 2.34 6.42
N LEU A 36 20.03 3.49 5.84
CA LEU A 36 18.76 3.69 5.17
C LEU A 36 18.79 2.78 3.96
N THR A 37 18.37 1.54 4.15
CA THR A 37 18.22 0.62 3.04
C THR A 37 17.01 1.07 2.23
N LYS A 38 17.17 1.14 0.91
CA LYS A 38 16.02 1.35 0.02
C LYS A 38 14.99 0.27 0.30
N ARG A 39 13.75 0.67 0.44
CA ARG A 39 12.64 -0.30 0.52
C ARG A 39 12.62 -1.17 -0.73
N GLY A 40 12.34 -2.46 -0.55
CA GLY A 40 12.20 -3.42 -1.64
C GLY A 40 11.12 -3.01 -2.65
N TYR A 41 11.22 -3.51 -3.87
CA TYR A 41 10.22 -3.25 -4.91
C TYR A 41 8.97 -4.09 -4.67
N ILE A 42 7.84 -3.63 -5.19
CA ILE A 42 6.65 -4.46 -5.35
C ILE A 42 6.58 -4.82 -6.84
N LEU A 43 6.61 -6.11 -7.10
CA LEU A 43 6.68 -6.70 -8.44
C LEU A 43 5.37 -7.40 -8.77
N ASP A 44 4.99 -7.42 -10.03
CA ASP A 44 3.90 -8.26 -10.51
C ASP A 44 4.29 -9.74 -10.52
N ARG A 45 3.39 -10.61 -10.98
CA ARG A 45 3.60 -12.06 -11.06
C ARG A 45 4.73 -12.48 -12.02
N GLU A 46 5.05 -11.66 -13.01
CA GLU A 46 6.12 -11.87 -13.99
C GLU A 46 7.44 -11.21 -13.56
N GLY A 47 7.48 -10.51 -12.41
CA GLY A 47 8.66 -9.80 -11.91
C GLY A 47 8.80 -8.37 -12.44
N ASN A 48 7.79 -7.83 -13.13
CA ASN A 48 7.82 -6.44 -13.56
C ASN A 48 7.54 -5.49 -12.37
N PRO A 49 8.24 -4.36 -12.27
CA PRO A 49 8.06 -3.46 -11.16
C PRO A 49 6.71 -2.71 -11.25
N LEU A 50 5.93 -2.79 -10.17
CA LEU A 50 4.71 -2.00 -9.95
C LEU A 50 4.98 -0.79 -9.07
N VAL A 51 5.90 -0.94 -8.10
CA VAL A 51 6.32 0.12 -7.19
C VAL A 51 7.84 0.07 -7.04
N ILE A 52 8.47 1.22 -7.18
CA ILE A 52 9.91 1.39 -7.02
C ILE A 52 10.24 2.41 -5.93
N SER A 53 11.44 2.31 -5.39
CA SER A 53 12.06 3.37 -4.58
C SER A 53 12.93 4.23 -5.48
N ARG A 54 12.60 5.51 -5.59
CA ARG A 54 13.39 6.48 -6.32
C ARG A 54 14.16 7.34 -5.34
N ASP A 55 15.47 7.45 -5.56
CA ASP A 55 16.29 8.35 -4.76
C ASP A 55 15.89 9.78 -5.00
N HIS A 56 15.85 10.55 -3.95
CA HIS A 56 15.79 12.00 -3.97
C HIS A 56 16.52 12.55 -2.74
N TYR A 57 16.76 13.85 -2.76
CA TYR A 57 17.39 14.54 -1.64
C TYR A 57 16.43 15.60 -1.10
N ARG A 58 16.49 15.81 0.21
CA ARG A 58 15.80 16.90 0.89
C ARG A 58 16.83 17.93 1.33
N ALA A 59 16.51 19.19 1.19
CA ALA A 59 17.34 20.26 1.68
C ALA A 59 16.61 21.08 2.74
N TYR A 60 17.33 21.40 3.78
CA TYR A 60 16.87 22.20 4.91
C TYR A 60 17.80 23.39 5.10
N LEU A 61 17.21 24.57 5.32
CA LEU A 61 17.94 25.78 5.69
C LEU A 61 17.91 25.95 7.20
N LEU A 62 19.09 26.07 7.82
CA LEU A 62 19.24 26.38 9.22
C LEU A 62 19.29 27.90 9.43
N ILE A 63 18.25 28.45 10.03
CA ILE A 63 18.13 29.88 10.31
C ILE A 63 18.62 30.14 11.73
N LYS A 64 19.70 30.91 11.87
CA LYS A 64 20.36 31.20 13.16
C LYS A 64 19.94 32.54 13.78
N GLY A 65 19.15 33.36 13.09
CA GLY A 65 18.68 34.66 13.58
C GLY A 65 18.09 35.54 12.49
N LYS A 66 17.55 36.69 12.82
CA LYS A 66 16.90 37.65 11.90
C LYS A 66 17.77 38.13 10.74
N ALA A 67 19.10 38.08 10.88
CA ALA A 67 20.05 38.58 9.89
C ALA A 67 20.05 37.75 8.56
N MET A 68 19.41 36.62 8.50
CA MET A 68 19.38 35.77 7.30
C MET A 68 18.16 36.01 6.39
N ILE A 69 17.39 37.06 6.64
CA ILE A 69 16.16 37.33 5.85
C ILE A 69 16.52 38.24 4.67
N GLY A 70 16.34 37.77 3.46
CA GLY A 70 16.45 38.56 2.22
C GLY A 70 17.79 38.46 1.50
N ASP A 71 18.55 39.57 1.43
CA ASP A 71 19.71 39.69 0.54
C ASP A 71 20.92 38.85 0.93
N ASP A 72 20.96 38.34 2.17
CA ASP A 72 22.11 37.55 2.67
C ASP A 72 22.05 36.07 2.20
N LEU A 73 20.94 35.62 1.61
CA LEU A 73 20.87 34.29 1.07
C LEU A 73 21.48 34.19 -0.32
N SER A 74 22.23 33.13 -0.55
CA SER A 74 22.83 32.91 -1.87
C SER A 74 21.74 32.81 -2.98
N PRO A 75 22.06 33.17 -4.24
CA PRO A 75 21.15 33.01 -5.36
C PRO A 75 20.65 31.58 -5.54
N VAL A 76 21.47 30.58 -5.17
CA VAL A 76 21.13 29.17 -5.24
C VAL A 76 20.01 28.84 -4.26
N VAL A 77 20.14 29.28 -3.00
CA VAL A 77 19.10 29.04 -1.96
C VAL A 77 17.82 29.80 -2.29
N ARG A 78 17.92 31.05 -2.78
CA ARG A 78 16.76 31.85 -3.16
C ARG A 78 15.88 31.18 -4.24
N LYS A 79 16.47 30.42 -5.16
CA LYS A 79 15.74 29.67 -6.19
C LYS A 79 14.70 28.69 -5.61
N TYR A 80 14.97 28.15 -4.44
CA TYR A 80 14.10 27.17 -3.76
C TYR A 80 13.13 27.80 -2.76
N LEU A 81 13.23 29.11 -2.54
CA LEU A 81 12.27 29.84 -1.72
C LEU A 81 11.12 30.31 -2.57
N ALA A 82 9.90 29.92 -2.22
CA ALA A 82 8.70 30.46 -2.88
C ALA A 82 8.61 31.99 -2.64
N GLN A 83 8.16 32.75 -3.63
CA GLN A 83 7.95 34.19 -3.48
C GLN A 83 6.98 34.46 -2.33
N GLY A 84 7.37 35.34 -1.40
CA GLY A 84 6.52 35.73 -0.26
C GLY A 84 6.54 34.78 0.92
N VAL A 85 7.43 33.79 0.96
CA VAL A 85 7.58 32.90 2.13
C VAL A 85 8.19 33.68 3.28
N ASN A 86 7.48 33.72 4.41
CA ASN A 86 8.01 34.21 5.67
C ASN A 86 8.85 33.11 6.31
N LEU A 87 10.16 33.31 6.35
CA LEU A 87 11.06 32.42 7.04
C LEU A 87 10.90 32.61 8.58
N PRO A 88 11.00 31.53 9.37
CA PRO A 88 11.00 31.64 10.82
C PRO A 88 12.21 32.43 11.30
N GLU A 89 12.11 33.12 12.41
CA GLU A 89 13.26 33.89 12.98
C GLU A 89 14.43 33.00 13.36
N LYS A 90 14.16 31.74 13.73
CA LYS A 90 15.16 30.74 14.10
C LYS A 90 14.59 29.35 13.90
N GLY A 91 15.43 28.42 13.47
CA GLY A 91 15.05 27.01 13.33
C GLY A 91 15.46 26.39 12.00
N VAL A 92 14.78 25.33 11.63
CA VAL A 92 15.03 24.58 10.39
C VAL A 92 13.84 24.79 9.46
N PHE A 93 14.11 25.20 8.24
CA PHE A 93 13.13 25.39 7.19
C PHE A 93 13.39 24.42 6.04
N LEU A 94 12.36 23.69 5.61
CA LEU A 94 12.46 22.79 4.45
C LEU A 94 12.50 23.63 3.16
N LEU A 95 13.63 23.60 2.46
CA LEU A 95 13.80 24.28 1.17
C LEU A 95 13.17 23.50 0.02
N SER A 96 13.39 22.19 -0.01
CA SER A 96 12.84 21.28 -1.00
C SER A 96 12.79 19.87 -0.46
N ASP A 97 11.74 19.15 -0.80
CA ASP A 97 11.54 17.75 -0.42
C ASP A 97 11.89 16.76 -1.54
N SER A 98 12.23 17.26 -2.73
CA SER A 98 12.54 16.43 -3.90
C SER A 98 13.56 17.09 -4.80
N LEU A 99 14.83 16.85 -4.50
CA LEU A 99 15.97 17.33 -5.30
C LEU A 99 16.61 16.17 -6.06
N THR A 100 17.13 16.49 -7.23
CA THR A 100 18.04 15.61 -7.95
C THR A 100 19.40 15.56 -7.25
N GLN A 101 20.24 14.60 -7.62
CA GLN A 101 21.62 14.53 -7.08
C GLN A 101 22.43 15.78 -7.40
N GLU A 102 22.29 16.32 -8.61
CA GLU A 102 23.01 17.53 -9.04
C GLU A 102 22.61 18.76 -8.22
N GLU A 103 21.30 18.95 -7.99
CA GLU A 103 20.77 20.04 -7.15
C GLU A 103 21.23 19.89 -5.69
N ALA A 104 21.22 18.64 -5.19
CA ALA A 104 21.69 18.33 -3.85
C ALA A 104 23.18 18.68 -3.66
N GLU A 105 24.04 18.36 -4.63
CA GLU A 105 25.47 18.70 -4.60
C GLU A 105 25.72 20.21 -4.68
N LEU A 106 24.89 20.97 -5.39
CA LEU A 106 24.95 22.43 -5.39
C LEU A 106 24.58 23.00 -4.03
N LEU A 107 23.48 22.54 -3.44
CA LEU A 107 23.01 23.03 -2.14
C LEU A 107 23.89 22.62 -0.97
N LYS A 108 24.59 21.49 -1.03
CA LYS A 108 25.57 21.08 0.00
C LYS A 108 26.76 22.04 0.16
N ARG A 109 27.01 22.86 -0.85
CA ARG A 109 28.11 23.85 -0.82
C ARG A 109 27.70 25.15 -0.12
N GLU A 110 26.42 25.31 0.15
CA GLU A 110 25.85 26.51 0.76
C GLU A 110 25.97 26.44 2.28
N ASP A 111 26.45 27.51 2.90
CA ASP A 111 26.47 27.64 4.34
C ASP A 111 25.05 27.59 4.91
N ASN A 112 24.90 26.89 6.02
CA ASN A 112 23.61 26.72 6.70
C ASN A 112 22.57 25.89 5.94
N VAL A 113 22.93 25.22 4.85
CA VAL A 113 22.08 24.24 4.18
C VAL A 113 22.51 22.84 4.57
N PHE A 114 21.55 22.06 5.02
CA PHE A 114 21.72 20.65 5.30
C PHE A 114 20.97 19.84 4.25
N VAL A 115 21.65 18.90 3.60
CA VAL A 115 21.06 18.04 2.58
C VAL A 115 21.05 16.60 3.08
N GLU A 116 19.87 16.01 3.11
CA GLU A 116 19.63 14.64 3.53
C GLU A 116 19.24 13.79 2.32
N TRP A 117 19.83 12.61 2.20
CA TRP A 117 19.36 11.61 1.26
C TRP A 117 18.04 11.02 1.75
N SER A 118 17.11 10.81 0.85
CA SER A 118 15.83 10.19 1.10
C SER A 118 15.41 9.36 -0.11
N PHE A 119 14.28 8.70 -0.02
CA PHE A 119 13.67 8.02 -1.16
C PHE A 119 12.18 8.27 -1.21
N GLU A 120 11.66 8.33 -2.43
CA GLU A 120 10.24 8.40 -2.73
C GLU A 120 9.74 7.04 -3.20
N ARG A 121 8.57 6.63 -2.71
CA ARG A 121 7.85 5.47 -3.25
C ARG A 121 7.03 5.90 -4.44
N LYS A 122 7.37 5.37 -5.60
CA LYS A 122 6.67 5.68 -6.84
C LYS A 122 5.88 4.47 -7.31
N VAL A 123 4.55 4.61 -7.34
CA VAL A 123 3.65 3.69 -8.03
C VAL A 123 3.76 3.98 -9.53
N ILE A 124 4.11 2.95 -10.33
CA ILE A 124 4.37 3.13 -11.77
C ILE A 124 3.07 3.23 -12.56
N TYR A 125 2.05 2.50 -12.15
CA TYR A 125 0.78 2.42 -12.86
C TYR A 125 -0.32 3.12 -12.08
N PRO A 126 -0.88 4.22 -12.65
CA PRO A 126 -1.99 4.94 -12.01
C PRO A 126 -3.18 4.02 -11.73
N GLY A 127 -3.80 4.25 -10.58
CA GLY A 127 -4.94 3.46 -10.11
C GLY A 127 -4.57 2.32 -9.17
N LEU A 128 -3.28 2.04 -8.95
CA LEU A 128 -2.81 1.08 -7.94
C LEU A 128 -2.57 1.72 -6.57
N GLU A 129 -2.58 3.04 -6.46
CA GLU A 129 -2.19 3.79 -5.26
C GLU A 129 -3.01 3.35 -4.02
N ALA A 130 -4.30 3.11 -4.21
CA ALA A 130 -5.19 2.67 -3.14
C ALA A 130 -4.82 1.28 -2.59
N LEU A 131 -4.43 0.35 -3.47
CA LEU A 131 -4.02 -1.01 -3.10
C LEU A 131 -2.60 -1.02 -2.51
N VAL A 132 -1.68 -0.31 -3.13
CA VAL A 132 -0.30 -0.17 -2.66
C VAL A 132 -0.27 0.50 -1.31
N GLY A 133 -1.09 1.54 -1.12
CA GLY A 133 -1.10 2.35 0.08
C GLY A 133 0.02 3.38 0.07
N ARG A 134 0.53 3.70 1.25
CA ARG A 134 1.51 4.78 1.41
C ARG A 134 2.52 4.50 2.51
N VAL A 135 3.64 5.18 2.40
CA VAL A 135 4.74 5.20 3.38
C VAL A 135 4.81 6.57 4.03
N SER A 136 5.03 6.62 5.33
CA SER A 136 5.30 7.84 6.10
C SER A 136 6.48 7.59 7.02
N ASN A 137 7.47 8.47 7.01
CA ASN A 137 8.70 8.32 7.80
C ASN A 137 9.36 6.92 7.65
N GLN A 138 9.35 6.39 6.44
CA GLN A 138 9.84 5.05 6.07
C GLN A 138 8.99 3.87 6.57
N ASP A 139 7.93 4.12 7.30
CA ASP A 139 6.98 3.10 7.76
C ASP A 139 5.82 2.95 6.79
N GLY A 140 5.44 1.73 6.46
CA GLY A 140 4.22 1.45 5.72
C GLY A 140 3.00 1.70 6.60
N VAL A 141 2.16 2.67 6.20
CA VAL A 141 0.99 3.08 7.01
C VAL A 141 -0.34 2.58 6.47
N ALA A 142 -0.37 2.16 5.22
CA ALA A 142 -1.57 1.62 4.56
C ALA A 142 -1.23 0.63 3.45
N GLY A 143 -2.20 -0.18 3.03
CA GLY A 143 -2.13 -1.08 1.88
C GLY A 143 -1.02 -2.13 1.96
N LEU A 144 -0.49 -2.53 0.81
CA LEU A 144 0.64 -3.47 0.69
C LEU A 144 1.88 -2.99 1.45
N GLU A 145 2.13 -1.68 1.44
CA GLU A 145 3.27 -1.09 2.14
C GLU A 145 3.21 -1.36 3.65
N LYS A 146 1.99 -1.35 4.23
CA LYS A 146 1.79 -1.69 5.65
C LYS A 146 1.80 -3.20 5.88
N ALA A 147 1.11 -3.96 5.05
CA ALA A 147 0.98 -5.40 5.22
C ALA A 147 2.33 -6.13 5.17
N PHE A 148 3.28 -5.62 4.39
CA PHE A 148 4.60 -6.22 4.18
C PHE A 148 5.75 -5.29 4.60
N ASP A 149 5.50 -4.39 5.56
CA ASP A 149 6.42 -3.34 5.97
C ASP A 149 7.80 -3.87 6.37
N ASP A 150 7.86 -4.89 7.22
CA ASP A 150 9.11 -5.47 7.70
C ASP A 150 9.99 -6.04 6.57
N SER A 151 9.40 -6.71 5.60
CA SER A 151 10.12 -7.26 4.46
C SER A 151 10.62 -6.15 3.53
N LEU A 152 9.75 -5.19 3.23
CA LEU A 152 10.08 -4.08 2.35
C LEU A 152 11.15 -3.17 2.95
N LYS A 153 11.13 -2.90 4.25
CA LYS A 153 12.18 -2.14 4.97
C LYS A 153 13.55 -2.81 4.93
N GLN A 154 13.59 -4.14 4.90
CA GLN A 154 14.82 -4.92 4.74
C GLN A 154 15.36 -4.90 3.29
N GLY A 155 14.74 -4.17 2.38
CA GLY A 155 15.12 -4.13 0.96
C GLY A 155 14.66 -5.35 0.17
N LYS A 156 13.89 -6.27 0.76
CA LYS A 156 13.36 -7.46 0.08
C LYS A 156 12.22 -7.07 -0.83
N SER A 157 12.30 -7.45 -2.10
CA SER A 157 11.20 -7.23 -3.04
C SER A 157 10.05 -8.19 -2.77
N LEU A 158 8.82 -7.68 -2.91
CA LEU A 158 7.58 -8.43 -2.76
C LEU A 158 7.02 -8.74 -4.15
N GLN A 159 6.87 -10.02 -4.48
CA GLN A 159 6.16 -10.42 -5.68
C GLN A 159 4.68 -10.67 -5.33
N VAL A 160 3.78 -10.04 -6.09
CA VAL A 160 2.32 -10.18 -5.92
C VAL A 160 1.69 -10.90 -7.10
N SER A 161 0.46 -11.37 -6.94
CA SER A 161 -0.28 -12.12 -7.97
C SER A 161 -0.80 -11.26 -9.12
N LEU A 162 -0.66 -9.94 -9.04
CA LEU A 162 -1.12 -9.00 -10.06
C LEU A 162 -0.44 -9.26 -11.42
N SER A 163 -1.20 -9.05 -12.50
CA SER A 163 -0.71 -9.12 -13.88
C SER A 163 -0.69 -7.74 -14.51
N LEU A 164 0.47 -7.31 -14.95
CA LEU A 164 0.66 -6.00 -15.58
C LEU A 164 -0.22 -5.82 -16.83
N ASP A 165 -0.36 -6.86 -17.64
CA ASP A 165 -1.23 -6.82 -18.83
C ASP A 165 -2.69 -6.55 -18.43
N THR A 166 -3.19 -7.24 -17.41
CA THR A 166 -4.56 -7.05 -16.92
C THR A 166 -4.73 -5.65 -16.31
N ILE A 167 -3.75 -5.16 -15.54
CA ILE A 167 -3.74 -3.79 -14.98
C ILE A 167 -3.85 -2.75 -16.09
N LYS A 168 -3.05 -2.87 -17.16
CA LYS A 168 -3.11 -1.93 -18.29
C LYS A 168 -4.48 -1.93 -18.96
N ARG A 169 -5.09 -3.10 -19.15
CA ARG A 169 -6.43 -3.23 -19.74
C ARG A 169 -7.49 -2.54 -18.90
N ILE A 170 -7.56 -2.81 -17.60
CA ILE A 170 -8.56 -2.17 -16.72
C ILE A 170 -8.31 -0.68 -16.52
N SER A 171 -7.05 -0.23 -16.46
CA SER A 171 -6.73 1.20 -16.41
C SER A 171 -7.21 1.95 -17.66
N ASN A 172 -7.06 1.33 -18.83
CA ASN A 172 -7.59 1.89 -20.06
C ASN A 172 -9.13 1.94 -20.08
N LEU A 173 -9.80 0.95 -19.50
CA LEU A 173 -11.26 0.97 -19.32
C LEU A 173 -11.68 2.09 -18.37
N GLY A 174 -11.04 2.22 -17.21
CA GLY A 174 -11.32 3.28 -16.25
C GLY A 174 -11.16 4.69 -16.83
N LYS A 175 -10.19 4.89 -17.72
CA LYS A 175 -10.00 6.17 -18.41
C LYS A 175 -11.07 6.45 -19.49
N LYS A 176 -11.56 5.41 -20.16
CA LYS A 176 -12.56 5.55 -21.24
C LYS A 176 -13.99 5.71 -20.71
N VAL A 177 -14.28 5.14 -19.56
CA VAL A 177 -15.63 5.09 -18.98
C VAL A 177 -15.64 5.94 -17.71
N LYS A 178 -16.07 7.19 -17.86
CA LYS A 178 -15.97 8.23 -16.81
C LYS A 178 -16.65 7.90 -15.48
N ASP A 179 -17.62 7.01 -15.50
CA ASP A 179 -18.36 6.60 -14.29
C ASP A 179 -17.77 5.36 -13.60
N LEU A 180 -16.73 4.75 -14.15
CA LEU A 180 -16.01 3.67 -13.49
C LEU A 180 -15.05 4.26 -12.44
N GLU A 181 -15.24 3.90 -11.20
CA GLU A 181 -14.43 4.38 -10.08
C GLU A 181 -13.41 3.36 -9.61
N GLU A 182 -13.82 2.09 -9.53
CA GLU A 182 -12.96 0.99 -9.10
C GLU A 182 -13.24 -0.27 -9.90
N ILE A 183 -12.18 -1.03 -10.19
CA ILE A 183 -12.25 -2.32 -10.85
C ILE A 183 -11.29 -3.26 -10.12
N LEU A 184 -11.81 -4.41 -9.71
CA LEU A 184 -11.03 -5.49 -9.12
C LEU A 184 -11.26 -6.75 -9.94
N VAL A 185 -10.19 -7.44 -10.32
CA VAL A 185 -10.22 -8.68 -11.09
C VAL A 185 -9.54 -9.77 -10.28
N ALA A 186 -10.26 -10.83 -9.97
CA ALA A 186 -9.73 -12.02 -9.32
C ALA A 186 -9.85 -13.23 -10.25
N LYS A 187 -8.87 -14.15 -10.20
CA LYS A 187 -9.01 -15.50 -10.77
C LYS A 187 -9.98 -16.31 -9.92
N ARG A 188 -10.58 -17.34 -10.52
CA ARG A 188 -11.40 -18.31 -9.77
C ARG A 188 -10.67 -18.97 -8.61
N ASN A 189 -9.35 -19.20 -8.71
CA ASN A 189 -8.55 -19.75 -7.61
C ASN A 189 -8.36 -18.78 -6.42
N GLY A 190 -8.86 -17.54 -6.51
CA GLY A 190 -8.77 -16.52 -5.48
C GLY A 190 -7.59 -15.55 -5.62
N GLU A 191 -6.67 -15.75 -6.57
CA GLU A 191 -5.59 -14.79 -6.81
C GLU A 191 -6.13 -13.48 -7.38
N LEU A 192 -5.77 -12.35 -6.78
CA LEU A 192 -6.07 -11.03 -7.31
C LEU A 192 -5.18 -10.74 -8.52
N LEU A 193 -5.77 -10.57 -9.70
CA LEU A 193 -5.04 -10.33 -10.95
C LEU A 193 -4.81 -8.87 -11.26
N ALA A 194 -5.76 -8.01 -10.92
CA ALA A 194 -5.65 -6.60 -11.22
C ALA A 194 -6.57 -5.78 -10.31
N PHE A 195 -6.14 -4.54 -10.11
CA PHE A 195 -6.87 -3.55 -9.36
C PHE A 195 -6.70 -2.18 -10.01
N TYR A 196 -7.75 -1.37 -9.99
CA TYR A 196 -7.77 0.01 -10.44
C TYR A 196 -8.72 0.81 -9.56
N SER A 197 -8.31 1.97 -9.09
CA SER A 197 -9.15 2.93 -8.37
C SER A 197 -8.79 4.35 -8.77
N LEU A 198 -9.78 5.22 -8.87
CA LEU A 198 -9.60 6.68 -9.01
C LEU A 198 -9.23 7.35 -7.69
N PHE A 199 -9.38 6.65 -6.57
CA PHE A 199 -9.19 7.19 -5.23
C PHE A 199 -7.93 6.61 -4.58
N THR A 200 -7.35 7.38 -3.66
CA THR A 200 -6.25 6.91 -2.81
C THR A 200 -6.71 6.02 -1.66
N THR A 201 -8.00 6.08 -1.31
CA THR A 201 -8.62 5.19 -0.32
C THR A 201 -9.63 4.31 -1.04
N PRO A 202 -9.44 2.99 -1.08
CA PRO A 202 -10.28 2.12 -1.87
C PRO A 202 -11.69 2.01 -1.31
N PHE A 203 -12.70 2.04 -2.19
CA PHE A 203 -14.08 1.82 -1.80
C PHE A 203 -14.35 0.34 -1.48
N PHE A 204 -13.61 -0.59 -2.07
CA PHE A 204 -13.80 -2.03 -1.86
C PHE A 204 -13.62 -2.48 -0.40
N GLU A 205 -12.96 -1.66 0.44
CA GLU A 205 -12.85 -1.87 1.89
C GLU A 205 -13.91 -1.11 2.70
N LYS A 206 -14.69 -0.24 2.08
CA LYS A 206 -15.73 0.52 2.79
C LYS A 206 -16.95 -0.37 3.01
N PRO A 207 -17.43 -0.49 4.25
CA PRO A 207 -18.61 -1.28 4.53
C PRO A 207 -19.87 -0.60 3.98
N PHE A 208 -20.79 -1.41 3.49
CA PHE A 208 -22.14 -1.03 3.10
C PHE A 208 -23.17 -2.01 3.68
N LEU A 209 -24.44 -1.61 3.67
CA LEU A 209 -25.55 -2.42 4.17
C LEU A 209 -26.17 -3.21 3.01
N LEU A 210 -26.22 -4.52 3.15
CA LEU A 210 -26.83 -5.43 2.19
C LEU A 210 -28.03 -6.13 2.82
N PRO A 211 -29.24 -6.00 2.24
CA PRO A 211 -30.35 -6.85 2.61
C PRO A 211 -30.07 -8.33 2.25
N PRO A 212 -30.12 -9.27 3.20
CA PRO A 212 -29.76 -10.68 2.94
C PRO A 212 -30.62 -11.33 1.86
N TYR A 213 -31.85 -10.91 1.71
CA TYR A 213 -32.77 -11.46 0.73
C TYR A 213 -32.38 -11.16 -0.73
N LEU A 214 -31.52 -10.17 -0.97
CA LEU A 214 -31.03 -9.87 -2.32
C LEU A 214 -30.07 -10.93 -2.84
N LEU A 215 -29.40 -11.66 -1.93
CA LEU A 215 -28.37 -12.62 -2.26
C LEU A 215 -28.54 -13.92 -1.44
N PRO A 216 -29.67 -14.63 -1.57
CA PRO A 216 -29.98 -15.79 -0.72
C PRO A 216 -29.03 -16.97 -0.92
N SER A 217 -28.34 -17.04 -2.07
CA SER A 217 -27.37 -18.10 -2.40
C SER A 217 -25.94 -17.77 -2.00
N TYR A 218 -25.70 -16.63 -1.34
CA TYR A 218 -24.36 -16.22 -0.94
C TYR A 218 -24.17 -16.40 0.55
N GLU A 219 -23.12 -17.10 0.91
CA GLU A 219 -22.66 -17.23 2.30
C GLU A 219 -21.58 -16.21 2.58
N PHE A 220 -21.89 -15.24 3.43
CA PHE A 220 -20.95 -14.22 3.86
C PHE A 220 -20.28 -14.64 5.15
N SER A 221 -18.98 -14.73 5.11
CA SER A 221 -18.14 -15.02 6.28
C SER A 221 -17.02 -13.99 6.41
N THR A 222 -16.32 -14.04 7.54
CA THR A 222 -15.12 -13.25 7.74
C THR A 222 -14.15 -13.40 6.58
N LEU A 223 -13.72 -12.27 6.03
CA LEU A 223 -12.65 -12.20 5.05
C LEU A 223 -11.32 -12.09 5.79
N GLU A 224 -10.44 -13.05 5.55
CA GLU A 224 -9.05 -13.03 6.04
C GLU A 224 -8.13 -13.01 4.83
N TRP A 225 -7.32 -11.96 4.73
CA TRP A 225 -6.34 -11.79 3.68
C TRP A 225 -5.13 -10.98 4.17
N GLU A 226 -4.16 -10.70 3.33
CA GLU A 226 -2.89 -10.10 3.73
C GLU A 226 -3.01 -8.71 4.37
N PHE A 227 -4.10 -7.97 4.10
CA PHE A 227 -4.37 -6.66 4.71
C PHE A 227 -5.12 -6.72 6.05
N GLY A 228 -5.39 -7.94 6.53
CA GLY A 228 -6.04 -8.14 7.82
C GLY A 228 -7.39 -8.85 7.72
N LYS A 229 -8.10 -8.82 8.84
CA LYS A 229 -9.37 -9.51 9.03
C LYS A 229 -10.52 -8.50 8.93
N GLN A 230 -11.49 -8.81 8.08
CA GLN A 230 -12.72 -8.04 7.94
C GLN A 230 -13.92 -8.92 8.33
N GLU A 231 -14.68 -8.49 9.32
CA GLU A 231 -15.81 -9.25 9.86
C GLU A 231 -17.12 -8.81 9.20
N VAL A 232 -17.97 -9.79 8.93
CA VAL A 232 -19.38 -9.55 8.58
C VAL A 232 -20.12 -9.20 9.87
N LYS A 233 -20.81 -8.08 9.89
CA LYS A 233 -21.62 -7.65 11.04
C LYS A 233 -23.09 -7.59 10.68
N LYS A 234 -23.95 -8.00 11.61
CA LYS A 234 -25.40 -7.77 11.49
C LYS A 234 -25.73 -6.37 12.00
N ASP A 235 -26.52 -5.65 11.24
CA ASP A 235 -27.03 -4.33 11.59
C ASP A 235 -28.57 -4.34 11.36
N GLY A 236 -29.29 -4.74 12.39
CA GLY A 236 -30.73 -5.06 12.29
C GLY A 236 -30.98 -6.22 11.34
N GLU A 237 -31.81 -5.97 10.30
CA GLU A 237 -32.11 -6.93 9.23
C GLU A 237 -31.09 -6.94 8.10
N TYR A 238 -30.04 -6.10 8.18
CA TYR A 238 -29.03 -5.95 7.15
C TYR A 238 -27.71 -6.62 7.54
N LEU A 239 -26.94 -6.99 6.53
CA LEU A 239 -25.54 -7.37 6.69
C LEU A 239 -24.65 -6.16 6.36
N ARG A 240 -23.74 -5.83 7.26
CA ARG A 240 -22.70 -4.84 7.03
C ARG A 240 -21.47 -5.57 6.50
N ILE A 241 -21.22 -5.42 5.19
CA ILE A 241 -20.15 -6.09 4.46
C ILE A 241 -19.39 -5.09 3.60
N THR A 242 -18.22 -5.47 3.12
CA THR A 242 -17.47 -4.69 2.12
C THR A 242 -17.64 -5.30 0.73
N PRO A 243 -17.36 -4.57 -0.36
CA PRO A 243 -17.36 -5.15 -1.70
C PRO A 243 -16.47 -6.38 -1.87
N LEU A 244 -15.37 -6.48 -1.11
CA LEU A 244 -14.50 -7.66 -1.10
C LEU A 244 -15.21 -8.93 -0.60
N HIS A 245 -16.14 -8.80 0.34
CA HIS A 245 -16.95 -9.94 0.79
C HIS A 245 -17.80 -10.51 -0.34
N LEU A 246 -18.26 -9.67 -1.29
CA LEU A 246 -19.00 -10.15 -2.47
C LEU A 246 -18.08 -11.00 -3.36
N VAL A 247 -16.85 -10.54 -3.62
CA VAL A 247 -15.89 -11.31 -4.42
C VAL A 247 -15.56 -12.63 -3.74
N GLN A 248 -15.32 -12.61 -2.43
CA GLN A 248 -15.01 -13.82 -1.66
C GLN A 248 -16.19 -14.80 -1.65
N ALA A 249 -17.41 -14.31 -1.47
CA ALA A 249 -18.61 -15.12 -1.47
C ALA A 249 -18.86 -15.73 -2.86
N GLU A 250 -18.66 -14.96 -3.94
CA GLU A 250 -18.77 -15.46 -5.31
C GLU A 250 -17.71 -16.53 -5.62
N LEU A 251 -16.47 -16.32 -5.22
CA LEU A 251 -15.42 -17.31 -5.37
C LEU A 251 -15.75 -18.62 -4.64
N ARG A 252 -16.35 -18.55 -3.45
CA ARG A 252 -16.80 -19.72 -2.70
C ARG A 252 -18.01 -20.40 -3.35
N ARG A 253 -18.94 -19.62 -3.84
CA ARG A 253 -20.11 -20.14 -4.58
C ARG A 253 -19.69 -20.97 -5.79
N ILE A 254 -18.62 -20.53 -6.49
CA ILE A 254 -18.13 -21.19 -7.71
C ILE A 254 -17.27 -22.41 -7.38
N ASN A 255 -16.38 -22.31 -6.39
CA ASN A 255 -15.30 -23.29 -6.17
C ASN A 255 -15.39 -24.05 -4.82
N GLY A 256 -16.40 -23.72 -4.00
CA GLY A 256 -16.54 -24.28 -2.65
C GLY A 256 -15.87 -23.42 -1.55
N GLU A 257 -16.17 -23.76 -0.31
CA GLU A 257 -15.88 -22.93 0.89
C GLU A 257 -14.40 -22.61 1.15
N ASN A 258 -13.49 -23.41 0.62
CA ASN A 258 -12.06 -23.25 0.88
C ASN A 258 -11.36 -22.19 0.01
N THR A 259 -12.07 -21.59 -0.95
CA THR A 259 -11.47 -20.57 -1.82
C THR A 259 -11.33 -19.26 -1.06
N ARG A 260 -10.10 -18.75 -0.98
CA ARG A 260 -9.78 -17.47 -0.31
C ARG A 260 -9.19 -16.49 -1.30
N LEU A 261 -9.57 -15.23 -1.16
CA LEU A 261 -8.93 -14.13 -1.89
C LEU A 261 -7.51 -13.92 -1.36
N THR A 262 -6.54 -13.73 -2.26
CA THR A 262 -5.12 -13.47 -1.91
C THR A 262 -4.47 -12.54 -2.93
N ILE A 263 -3.55 -11.71 -2.45
CA ILE A 263 -2.69 -10.88 -3.29
C ILE A 263 -1.34 -11.57 -3.59
N LEU A 264 -1.02 -12.64 -2.86
CA LEU A 264 0.20 -13.39 -3.08
C LEU A 264 0.01 -14.46 -4.16
N PRO A 265 1.01 -14.69 -5.02
CA PRO A 265 0.95 -15.79 -5.98
C PRO A 265 0.96 -17.12 -5.25
N ARG A 266 0.09 -18.04 -5.64
CA ARG A 266 0.07 -19.39 -5.11
C ARG A 266 1.18 -20.19 -5.80
N ILE A 267 2.30 -20.38 -5.11
CA ILE A 267 3.42 -21.19 -5.59
C ILE A 267 3.02 -22.67 -5.52
N GLY A 268 3.08 -23.39 -6.65
CA GLY A 268 2.84 -24.85 -6.70
C GLY A 268 1.37 -25.28 -6.63
N ALA A 269 0.41 -24.39 -6.68
CA ALA A 269 -0.88 -24.76 -7.20
C ALA A 269 -0.70 -24.96 -8.70
N GLU A 270 -0.21 -26.16 -9.11
CA GLU A 270 -0.68 -26.71 -10.37
C GLU A 270 -2.12 -26.29 -10.51
N GLU A 271 -2.50 -25.82 -11.69
CA GLU A 271 -3.90 -25.72 -12.07
C GLU A 271 -4.55 -26.99 -11.50
N ALA A 272 -5.11 -26.86 -10.30
CA ALA A 272 -5.96 -27.92 -9.80
C ALA A 272 -7.00 -27.97 -10.89
N THR A 273 -6.78 -28.86 -11.83
CA THR A 273 -7.74 -29.28 -12.82
C THR A 273 -8.96 -29.48 -11.97
N ILE A 274 -9.88 -28.49 -12.00
CA ILE A 274 -11.17 -28.62 -11.40
C ILE A 274 -11.65 -29.92 -12.03
N LYS A 275 -11.52 -31.01 -11.26
CA LYS A 275 -12.19 -32.25 -11.61
C LYS A 275 -13.63 -31.82 -11.64
N SER A 276 -14.08 -31.47 -12.84
CA SER A 276 -15.47 -31.43 -13.18
C SER A 276 -15.97 -32.81 -12.79
N SER A 277 -16.51 -32.94 -11.57
CA SER A 277 -17.48 -33.99 -11.31
C SER A 277 -18.50 -33.81 -12.42
N ASP A 278 -18.58 -34.81 -13.28
CA ASP A 278 -19.55 -34.95 -14.37
C ASP A 278 -20.92 -34.47 -13.90
N SER A 279 -21.23 -33.25 -14.20
CA SER A 279 -22.58 -32.74 -14.23
C SER A 279 -22.61 -31.67 -15.32
N SER A 280 -23.10 -32.14 -16.49
CA SER A 280 -23.66 -31.34 -17.57
C SER A 280 -23.00 -29.99 -17.76
N SER A 281 -22.33 -29.80 -18.88
CA SER A 281 -21.83 -28.55 -19.45
C SER A 281 -22.83 -27.39 -19.25
N GLN A 282 -22.94 -26.90 -18.02
CA GLN A 282 -23.48 -25.58 -17.78
C GLN A 282 -22.42 -24.60 -18.29
N GLU A 283 -22.67 -24.10 -19.49
CA GLU A 283 -22.06 -22.85 -19.95
C GLU A 283 -22.06 -21.90 -18.76
N ALA A 284 -20.85 -21.43 -18.37
CA ALA A 284 -20.72 -20.52 -17.25
C ALA A 284 -21.65 -19.33 -17.54
N LYS A 285 -22.80 -19.29 -16.86
CA LYS A 285 -23.72 -18.17 -16.94
C LYS A 285 -22.98 -16.97 -16.38
N GLU A 286 -22.75 -16.02 -17.25
CA GLU A 286 -22.22 -14.72 -16.88
C GLU A 286 -23.32 -13.99 -16.11
N GLU A 287 -23.31 -14.10 -14.80
CA GLU A 287 -24.26 -13.39 -13.94
C GLU A 287 -23.75 -11.99 -13.69
N ILE A 288 -24.60 -11.01 -13.93
CA ILE A 288 -24.39 -9.63 -13.51
C ILE A 288 -25.26 -9.40 -12.30
N LEU A 289 -24.62 -9.15 -11.17
CA LEU A 289 -25.28 -8.69 -9.97
C LEU A 289 -25.07 -7.18 -9.86
N VAL A 290 -26.14 -6.41 -9.81
CA VAL A 290 -26.10 -4.97 -9.60
C VAL A 290 -26.72 -4.67 -8.24
N LEU A 291 -25.93 -4.14 -7.33
CA LEU A 291 -26.36 -3.71 -6.01
C LEU A 291 -26.32 -2.18 -5.95
N PRO A 292 -27.44 -1.51 -5.72
CA PRO A 292 -27.45 -0.09 -5.43
C PRO A 292 -26.90 0.14 -4.02
N SER A 293 -25.91 1.03 -3.90
CA SER A 293 -25.36 1.47 -2.60
C SER A 293 -25.27 2.97 -2.58
N GLN A 294 -26.21 3.63 -1.94
CA GLN A 294 -26.32 5.08 -1.88
C GLN A 294 -26.33 5.73 -3.28
N GLU A 295 -25.26 6.42 -3.66
CA GLU A 295 -25.08 7.05 -4.98
C GLU A 295 -24.30 6.16 -5.95
N LYS A 296 -23.93 4.94 -5.57
CA LYS A 296 -23.05 4.06 -6.33
C LYS A 296 -23.75 2.76 -6.70
N SER A 297 -23.29 2.15 -7.78
CA SER A 297 -23.66 0.79 -8.15
C SER A 297 -22.46 -0.13 -8.09
N ILE A 298 -22.66 -1.32 -7.50
CA ILE A 298 -21.67 -2.37 -7.39
C ILE A 298 -22.08 -3.48 -8.34
N HIS A 299 -21.23 -3.84 -9.29
CA HIS A 299 -21.46 -4.88 -10.27
C HIS A 299 -20.49 -6.04 -10.02
N LEU A 300 -21.01 -7.24 -9.98
CA LEU A 300 -20.22 -8.46 -9.88
C LEU A 300 -20.43 -9.28 -11.15
N LEU A 301 -19.37 -9.49 -11.90
CA LEU A 301 -19.35 -10.21 -13.16
C LEU A 301 -18.57 -11.52 -12.97
N SER A 302 -19.14 -12.64 -13.38
CA SER A 302 -18.49 -13.95 -13.26
C SER A 302 -18.31 -14.58 -14.64
N GLY A 303 -17.06 -14.82 -15.02
CA GLY A 303 -16.68 -15.54 -16.23
C GLY A 303 -16.12 -16.93 -15.93
N LYS A 304 -15.67 -17.63 -16.97
CA LYS A 304 -15.08 -18.98 -16.83
C LYS A 304 -13.83 -19.01 -15.92
N GLU A 305 -12.99 -17.99 -16.01
CA GLU A 305 -11.70 -17.96 -15.32
C GLU A 305 -11.62 -16.88 -14.24
N ARG A 306 -12.49 -15.87 -14.29
CA ARG A 306 -12.35 -14.64 -13.53
C ARG A 306 -13.66 -14.16 -12.92
N VAL A 307 -13.52 -13.52 -11.77
CA VAL A 307 -14.57 -12.73 -11.11
C VAL A 307 -14.13 -11.28 -11.14
N ILE A 308 -15.01 -10.38 -11.56
CA ILE A 308 -14.74 -8.95 -11.67
C ILE A 308 -15.74 -8.20 -10.81
N LEU A 309 -15.22 -7.36 -9.92
CA LEU A 309 -16.01 -6.39 -9.17
C LEU A 309 -15.80 -5.01 -9.79
N VAL A 310 -16.89 -4.30 -10.03
CA VAL A 310 -16.87 -2.95 -10.57
C VAL A 310 -17.70 -2.04 -9.68
N VAL A 311 -17.11 -0.90 -9.28
CA VAL A 311 -17.83 0.18 -8.59
C VAL A 311 -17.97 1.35 -9.55
N ARG A 312 -19.20 1.83 -9.71
CA ARG A 312 -19.54 2.97 -10.55
C ARG A 312 -20.20 4.09 -9.75
N ASN A 313 -19.99 5.30 -10.21
CA ASN A 313 -20.79 6.43 -9.78
C ASN A 313 -22.16 6.39 -10.49
N GLY A 314 -23.23 6.56 -9.70
CA GLY A 314 -24.61 6.47 -10.18
C GLY A 314 -25.24 5.09 -10.02
N VAL A 315 -26.55 5.08 -9.86
CA VAL A 315 -27.35 3.88 -9.60
C VAL A 315 -28.06 3.32 -10.84
N GLU A 316 -27.90 3.99 -11.99
CA GLU A 316 -28.55 3.54 -13.23
C GLU A 316 -27.97 2.18 -13.66
N PRO A 317 -28.83 1.20 -13.96
CA PRO A 317 -28.35 -0.09 -14.44
C PRO A 317 -27.67 0.07 -15.80
N ARG A 318 -26.46 -0.45 -15.91
CA ARG A 318 -25.71 -0.49 -17.17
C ARG A 318 -25.18 -1.89 -17.39
N ASN A 319 -25.38 -2.43 -18.56
CA ASN A 319 -24.76 -3.70 -18.92
C ASN A 319 -23.27 -3.49 -19.22
N LEU A 320 -22.42 -3.89 -18.28
CA LEU A 320 -20.96 -3.79 -18.40
C LEU A 320 -20.33 -5.00 -19.09
N LEU A 321 -21.06 -6.10 -19.25
CA LEU A 321 -20.55 -7.36 -19.75
C LEU A 321 -19.87 -7.25 -21.12
N PRO A 322 -20.46 -6.61 -22.15
CA PRO A 322 -19.81 -6.45 -23.45
C PRO A 322 -18.47 -5.72 -23.32
N LEU A 323 -18.42 -4.67 -22.50
CA LEU A 323 -17.24 -3.84 -22.30
C LEU A 323 -16.04 -4.66 -21.76
N PHE A 324 -16.31 -5.54 -20.78
CA PHE A 324 -15.25 -6.37 -20.17
C PHE A 324 -14.87 -7.57 -21.05
N LYS A 325 -15.79 -8.09 -21.87
CA LYS A 325 -15.50 -9.09 -22.89
C LYS A 325 -14.62 -8.53 -24.00
N ASP A 326 -15.01 -7.41 -24.59
CA ASP A 326 -14.28 -6.77 -25.69
C ASP A 326 -12.87 -6.33 -25.29
N SER A 327 -12.67 -5.97 -24.03
CA SER A 327 -11.36 -5.66 -23.48
C SER A 327 -10.49 -6.89 -23.23
N GLY A 328 -11.05 -8.11 -23.29
CA GLY A 328 -10.36 -9.35 -22.93
C GLY A 328 -10.04 -9.50 -21.44
N VAL A 329 -10.69 -8.68 -20.58
CA VAL A 329 -10.52 -8.78 -19.11
C VAL A 329 -11.38 -9.90 -18.54
N LEU A 330 -12.60 -10.08 -19.05
CA LEU A 330 -13.47 -11.19 -18.71
C LEU A 330 -13.24 -12.35 -19.70
N ARG A 331 -12.76 -13.47 -19.19
CA ARG A 331 -12.54 -14.72 -19.90
C ARG A 331 -13.29 -15.86 -19.25
#